data_f40d8f457e95b306b76fcd080db217be
#
_entry.id   f40d8f457e95b306b76fcd080db217be
#
_cell.length_a   1.000
_cell.length_b   1.000
_cell.length_c   1.000
_cell.angle_alpha   90.00
_cell.angle_beta   90.00
_cell.angle_gamma   90.00
#
_symmetry.space_group_name_H-M   'P 1'
#
loop_
_entity.id
_entity.type
_entity.pdbx_description
1 polymer ?
#
loop_
_entity_poly.entity_id
_entity_poly.type
_entity_poly.pdbx_seq_one_letter_code
_entity_poly.pdbx_strand_id
1 'polypeptide(L)'
;KCYYNNIFIISNFISFDKDGKMLEFTGELIHSLNKNMKNHIPDELQEKLNLKKNKVLIGDAIEDKKMVPEEQWDETILVGFLNENIKNNLEKYKNSFDITLTKNDASFENLENCLNLSNIF
;
A
#
# COMPACT_ATOMS: atom_id res chain seq x y z
N LYS A 1 -8.01 17.09 3.70
CA LYS A 1 -9.11 16.65 4.57
C LYS A 1 -9.72 15.40 3.95
N CYS A 2 -9.60 14.26 4.64
CA CYS A 2 -10.23 13.03 4.19
C CYS A 2 -11.74 13.14 4.43
N TYR A 3 -12.56 12.79 3.42
CA TYR A 3 -14.03 12.87 3.53
C TYR A 3 -14.64 11.69 4.28
N TYR A 4 -13.86 10.62 4.50
CA TYR A 4 -14.33 9.38 5.11
C TYR A 4 -13.54 9.10 6.39
N ASN A 5 -14.25 8.71 7.44
CA ASN A 5 -13.66 8.44 8.76
C ASN A 5 -12.80 7.17 8.82
N ASN A 6 -12.88 6.34 7.79
CA ASN A 6 -12.15 5.09 7.67
C ASN A 6 -10.97 5.16 6.70
N ILE A 7 -10.65 6.37 6.18
CA ILE A 7 -9.49 6.58 5.30
C ILE A 7 -8.45 7.41 6.03
N PHE A 8 -7.24 6.90 6.08
CA PHE A 8 -6.08 7.54 6.70
C PHE A 8 -5.00 7.76 5.65
N ILE A 9 -4.47 8.97 5.59
CA ILE A 9 -3.41 9.34 4.64
C ILE A 9 -2.11 9.42 5.42
N ILE A 10 -1.15 8.60 5.02
CA ILE A 10 0.22 8.59 5.54
C ILE A 10 1.14 8.87 4.37
N SER A 11 1.72 10.04 4.34
CA SER A 11 2.56 10.52 3.24
C SER A 11 3.51 11.61 3.69
N ASN A 12 4.43 11.97 2.84
CA ASN A 12 5.26 13.16 3.04
C ASN A 12 4.41 14.41 2.83
N PHE A 13 4.39 15.29 3.83
CA PHE A 13 3.76 16.59 3.73
C PHE A 13 4.83 17.67 3.62
N ILE A 14 4.56 18.67 2.79
CA ILE A 14 5.43 19.81 2.59
C ILE A 14 4.72 21.04 3.15
N SER A 15 5.42 21.83 3.97
CA SER A 15 4.97 23.13 4.40
C SER A 15 5.45 24.22 3.41
N PHE A 16 4.61 25.23 3.20
CA PHE A 16 4.89 26.34 2.33
C PHE A 16 4.76 27.66 3.11
N ASP A 17 5.55 28.66 2.73
CA ASP A 17 5.38 30.02 3.24
C ASP A 17 4.16 30.70 2.59
N LYS A 18 3.90 31.96 3.01
CA LYS A 18 2.80 32.78 2.50
C LYS A 18 2.91 33.10 1.00
N ASP A 19 4.11 32.98 0.44
CA ASP A 19 4.41 33.30 -0.96
C ASP A 19 4.40 32.01 -1.83
N GLY A 20 4.06 30.85 -1.22
CA GLY A 20 3.98 29.54 -1.89
C GLY A 20 5.34 28.87 -2.10
N LYS A 21 6.39 29.35 -1.44
CA LYS A 21 7.71 28.73 -1.50
C LYS A 21 7.79 27.59 -0.48
N MET A 22 8.34 26.45 -0.89
CA MET A 22 8.58 25.31 -0.02
C MET A 22 9.50 25.71 1.13
N LEU A 23 9.09 25.35 2.35
CA LEU A 23 9.89 25.53 3.57
C LEU A 23 10.59 24.23 3.93
N GLU A 24 9.83 23.21 4.30
CA GLU A 24 10.37 21.95 4.81
C GLU A 24 9.39 20.78 4.62
N PHE A 25 9.88 19.56 4.80
CA PHE A 25 9.03 18.40 5.00
C PHE A 25 8.55 18.34 6.46
N THR A 26 7.28 18.01 6.65
CA THR A 26 6.68 17.86 7.98
C THR A 26 6.85 16.42 8.46
N GLY A 27 7.59 16.24 9.55
CA GLY A 27 7.84 14.94 10.16
C GLY A 27 8.97 14.13 9.49
N GLU A 28 9.04 12.85 9.82
CA GLU A 28 10.03 11.94 9.25
C GLU A 28 9.73 11.66 7.78
N LEU A 29 10.74 11.76 6.93
CA LEU A 29 10.59 11.53 5.49
C LEU A 29 10.36 10.04 5.20
N ILE A 30 9.24 9.75 4.56
CA ILE A 30 8.89 8.41 4.11
C ILE A 30 9.51 8.16 2.73
N HIS A 31 10.25 7.07 2.60
CA HIS A 31 10.86 6.64 1.32
C HIS A 31 10.80 5.11 1.18
N SER A 32 11.19 4.58 0.03
CA SER A 32 11.05 3.15 -0.30
C SER A 32 11.72 2.19 0.69
N LEU A 33 12.74 2.63 1.43
CA LEU A 33 13.46 1.79 2.38
C LEU A 33 12.88 1.81 3.80
N ASN A 34 12.06 2.80 4.15
CA ASN A 34 11.47 2.94 5.48
C ASN A 34 9.93 2.91 5.50
N LYS A 35 9.29 2.48 4.41
CA LYS A 35 7.82 2.33 4.30
C LYS A 35 7.27 1.19 5.20
N ASN A 36 7.84 0.96 6.38
CA ASN A 36 7.26 -0.01 7.30
C ASN A 36 6.17 0.64 8.16
N MET A 37 5.10 -0.11 8.41
CA MET A 37 3.94 0.42 9.14
C MET A 37 4.27 0.86 10.56
N LYS A 38 5.21 0.21 11.24
CA LYS A 38 5.53 0.49 12.64
C LYS A 38 6.01 1.92 12.90
N ASN A 39 6.69 2.54 11.92
CA ASN A 39 7.35 3.83 12.15
C ASN A 39 6.48 5.03 11.75
N HIS A 40 5.44 4.81 10.95
CA HIS A 40 4.70 5.92 10.34
C HIS A 40 3.20 5.92 10.65
N ILE A 41 2.69 4.86 11.28
CA ILE A 41 1.28 4.77 11.64
C ILE A 41 1.12 5.15 13.11
N PRO A 42 0.19 6.07 13.46
CA PRO A 42 -0.15 6.37 14.84
C PRO A 42 -0.58 5.11 15.60
N ASP A 43 -0.18 4.99 16.87
CA ASP A 43 -0.46 3.79 17.71
C ASP A 43 -1.95 3.41 17.72
N GLU A 44 -2.84 4.39 17.82
CA GLU A 44 -4.30 4.17 17.79
C GLU A 44 -4.77 3.49 16.50
N LEU A 45 -4.17 3.88 15.37
CA LEU A 45 -4.49 3.26 14.07
C LEU A 45 -3.86 1.88 13.97
N GLN A 46 -2.65 1.70 14.50
CA GLN A 46 -1.98 0.41 14.53
C GLN A 46 -2.80 -0.63 15.32
N GLU A 47 -3.35 -0.24 16.47
CA GLU A 47 -4.23 -1.10 17.27
C GLU A 47 -5.47 -1.51 16.46
N LYS A 48 -6.12 -0.55 15.77
CA LYS A 48 -7.28 -0.84 14.92
C LYS A 48 -6.95 -1.81 13.78
N LEU A 49 -5.78 -1.66 13.16
CA LEU A 49 -5.32 -2.56 12.09
C LEU A 49 -5.01 -3.96 12.61
N ASN A 50 -4.43 -4.08 13.79
CA ASN A 50 -4.12 -5.37 14.41
C ASN A 50 -5.38 -6.18 14.74
N LEU A 51 -6.51 -5.52 14.97
CA LEU A 51 -7.79 -6.18 15.17
C LEU A 51 -8.42 -6.72 13.88
N LYS A 52 -7.91 -6.35 12.72
CA LYS A 52 -8.41 -6.83 11.43
C LYS A 52 -7.74 -8.15 11.08
N LYS A 53 -8.56 -9.20 10.92
CA LYS A 53 -8.10 -10.54 10.51
C LYS A 53 -7.75 -10.62 9.03
N ASN A 54 -8.52 -9.91 8.20
CA ASN A 54 -8.32 -9.90 6.75
C ASN A 54 -7.73 -8.56 6.34
N LYS A 55 -6.62 -8.60 5.62
CA LYS A 55 -5.90 -7.44 5.13
C LYS A 55 -5.69 -7.55 3.63
N VAL A 56 -5.68 -6.44 2.95
CA VAL A 56 -5.25 -6.35 1.55
C VAL A 56 -4.19 -5.27 1.46
N LEU A 57 -3.04 -5.62 0.95
CA LEU A 57 -1.99 -4.67 0.61
C LEU A 57 -1.96 -4.51 -0.91
N ILE A 58 -1.96 -3.29 -1.37
CA ILE A 58 -1.88 -2.94 -2.79
C ILE A 58 -0.63 -2.09 -3.00
N GLY A 59 0.24 -2.50 -3.92
CA GLY A 59 1.48 -1.79 -4.23
C GLY A 59 1.87 -1.89 -5.69
N ASP A 60 2.73 -1.00 -6.13
CA ASP A 60 3.30 -0.99 -7.48
C ASP A 60 4.80 -1.36 -7.51
N ALA A 61 5.39 -1.55 -6.34
CA ALA A 61 6.76 -2.00 -6.17
C ALA A 61 6.83 -3.25 -5.28
N ILE A 62 7.77 -4.15 -5.56
CA ILE A 62 7.96 -5.38 -4.76
C ILE A 62 8.29 -5.02 -3.29
N GLU A 63 8.97 -3.92 -3.08
CA GLU A 63 9.34 -3.40 -1.76
C GLU A 63 8.13 -2.98 -0.92
N ASP A 64 6.98 -2.71 -1.54
CA ASP A 64 5.76 -2.33 -0.83
C ASP A 64 5.25 -3.46 0.08
N LYS A 65 5.62 -4.71 -0.16
CA LYS A 65 5.36 -5.82 0.76
C LYS A 65 5.84 -5.54 2.18
N LYS A 66 6.92 -4.78 2.33
CA LYS A 66 7.50 -4.39 3.64
C LYS A 66 6.59 -3.46 4.44
N MET A 67 5.53 -2.94 3.84
CA MET A 67 4.49 -2.19 4.56
C MET A 67 3.72 -3.09 5.53
N VAL A 68 3.69 -4.40 5.29
CA VAL A 68 3.14 -5.40 6.20
C VAL A 68 4.28 -6.26 6.75
N PRO A 69 4.35 -6.47 8.09
CA PRO A 69 5.32 -7.38 8.70
C PRO A 69 5.24 -8.79 8.11
N GLU A 70 6.36 -9.47 7.94
CA GLU A 70 6.41 -10.81 7.32
C GLU A 70 5.54 -11.83 8.06
N GLU A 71 5.45 -11.74 9.37
CA GLU A 71 4.62 -12.59 10.22
C GLU A 71 3.11 -12.43 9.97
N GLN A 72 2.69 -11.42 9.21
CA GLN A 72 1.30 -11.16 8.87
C GLN A 72 0.99 -11.41 7.39
N TRP A 73 1.92 -11.89 6.60
CA TRP A 73 1.69 -12.13 5.17
C TRP A 73 0.63 -13.19 4.92
N ASP A 74 0.59 -14.26 5.74
CA ASP A 74 -0.42 -15.32 5.62
C ASP A 74 -1.86 -14.83 5.90
N GLU A 75 -2.00 -13.67 6.56
CA GLU A 75 -3.28 -13.00 6.84
C GLU A 75 -3.55 -11.83 5.88
N THR A 76 -2.69 -11.64 4.88
CA THR A 76 -2.73 -10.47 3.99
C THR A 76 -2.71 -10.90 2.54
N ILE A 77 -3.67 -10.45 1.75
CA ILE A 77 -3.62 -10.59 0.30
C ILE A 77 -2.72 -9.51 -0.26
N LEU A 78 -1.69 -9.93 -0.93
CA LEU A 78 -0.71 -9.05 -1.56
C LEU A 78 -1.07 -8.85 -3.04
N VAL A 79 -1.37 -7.62 -3.43
CA VAL A 79 -1.75 -7.25 -4.81
C VAL A 79 -0.68 -6.35 -5.40
N GLY A 80 -0.09 -6.78 -6.51
CA GLY A 80 0.94 -6.04 -7.24
C GLY A 80 0.42 -5.46 -8.55
N PHE A 81 0.61 -4.15 -8.76
CA PHE A 81 0.34 -3.49 -10.04
C PHE A 81 1.62 -3.39 -10.87
N LEU A 82 1.75 -4.21 -11.90
CA LEU A 82 2.91 -4.20 -12.80
C LEU A 82 2.59 -3.41 -14.07
N ASN A 83 2.98 -2.14 -14.07
CA ASN A 83 2.66 -1.20 -15.16
C ASN A 83 3.79 -1.03 -16.18
N GLU A 84 5.06 -1.31 -15.78
CA GLU A 84 6.24 -1.10 -16.61
C GLU A 84 7.11 -2.35 -16.70
N ASN A 85 7.80 -2.50 -17.83
CA ASN A 85 8.72 -3.62 -18.08
C ASN A 85 8.10 -5.01 -17.79
N ILE A 86 6.83 -5.19 -18.14
CA ILE A 86 6.02 -6.36 -17.80
C ILE A 86 6.76 -7.66 -18.14
N LYS A 87 7.32 -7.77 -19.35
CA LYS A 87 8.02 -9.00 -19.79
C LYS A 87 9.16 -9.42 -18.85
N ASN A 88 9.90 -8.45 -18.33
CA ASN A 88 11.10 -8.70 -17.52
C ASN A 88 10.77 -8.92 -16.04
N ASN A 89 9.66 -8.37 -15.57
CA ASN A 89 9.32 -8.33 -14.17
C ASN A 89 8.16 -9.27 -13.78
N LEU A 90 7.42 -9.82 -14.75
CA LEU A 90 6.21 -10.59 -14.48
C LEU A 90 6.46 -11.76 -13.51
N GLU A 91 7.50 -12.54 -13.72
CA GLU A 91 7.81 -13.68 -12.84
C GLU A 91 8.21 -13.24 -11.44
N LYS A 92 8.91 -12.12 -11.31
CA LYS A 92 9.24 -11.56 -9.99
C LYS A 92 7.99 -11.12 -9.22
N TYR A 93 7.03 -10.48 -9.92
CA TYR A 93 5.78 -10.05 -9.31
C TYR A 93 4.90 -11.23 -8.92
N LYS A 94 4.75 -12.22 -9.78
CA LYS A 94 4.02 -13.45 -9.48
C LYS A 94 4.57 -14.21 -8.27
N ASN A 95 5.89 -14.16 -8.07
CA ASN A 95 6.53 -14.78 -6.91
C ASN A 95 6.45 -13.90 -5.64
N SER A 96 6.06 -12.64 -5.78
CA SER A 96 6.04 -11.67 -4.69
C SER A 96 4.64 -11.31 -4.22
N PHE A 97 3.65 -11.42 -5.08
CA PHE A 97 2.26 -11.04 -4.83
C PHE A 97 1.32 -12.21 -5.12
N ASP A 98 0.23 -12.30 -4.38
CA ASP A 98 -0.82 -13.30 -4.61
C ASP A 98 -1.61 -12.99 -5.88
N ILE A 99 -1.82 -11.69 -6.14
CA ILE A 99 -2.49 -11.19 -7.34
C ILE A 99 -1.55 -10.19 -8.03
N THR A 100 -1.27 -10.44 -9.31
CA THR A 100 -0.51 -9.49 -10.14
C THR A 100 -1.39 -8.97 -11.26
N LEU A 101 -1.66 -7.67 -11.24
CA LEU A 101 -2.40 -6.97 -12.27
C LEU A 101 -1.43 -6.27 -13.23
N THR A 102 -1.60 -6.49 -14.53
CA THR A 102 -0.79 -5.85 -15.56
C THR A 102 -1.58 -4.74 -16.24
N LYS A 103 -0.91 -3.88 -17.00
CA LYS A 103 -1.46 -2.67 -17.61
C LYS A 103 -2.81 -2.83 -18.31
N ASN A 104 -3.12 -4.01 -18.87
CA ASN A 104 -4.38 -4.24 -19.58
C ASN A 104 -5.51 -4.69 -18.61
N ASP A 105 -5.15 -5.25 -17.46
CA ASP A 105 -6.07 -5.80 -16.46
C ASP A 105 -6.08 -4.99 -15.16
N ALA A 106 -5.30 -3.90 -15.12
CA ALA A 106 -5.13 -3.05 -13.94
C ALA A 106 -6.35 -2.15 -13.74
N SER A 107 -7.51 -2.74 -13.49
CA SER A 107 -8.71 -2.03 -13.05
C SER A 107 -9.08 -2.48 -11.63
N PHE A 108 -9.61 -1.55 -10.84
CA PHE A 108 -10.16 -1.88 -9.53
C PHE A 108 -11.35 -2.83 -9.63
N GLU A 109 -12.10 -2.79 -10.73
CA GLU A 109 -13.20 -3.73 -10.99
C GLU A 109 -12.70 -5.17 -11.09
N ASN A 110 -11.58 -5.40 -11.79
CA ASN A 110 -10.97 -6.73 -11.88
C ASN A 110 -10.46 -7.20 -10.51
N LEU A 111 -9.87 -6.30 -9.73
CA LEU A 111 -9.44 -6.60 -8.37
C LEU A 111 -10.64 -6.95 -7.48
N GLU A 112 -11.72 -6.18 -7.52
CA GLU A 112 -12.94 -6.42 -6.76
C GLU A 112 -13.55 -7.79 -7.12
N ASN A 113 -13.61 -8.12 -8.41
CA ASN A 113 -14.06 -9.44 -8.86
C ASN A 113 -13.18 -10.58 -8.31
N CYS A 114 -11.86 -10.44 -8.32
CA CYS A 114 -10.95 -11.42 -7.75
C CYS A 114 -11.18 -11.61 -6.24
N LEU A 115 -11.33 -10.52 -5.50
CA LEU A 115 -11.56 -10.54 -4.05
C LEU A 115 -12.93 -11.13 -3.70
N ASN A 116 -13.98 -10.78 -4.44
CA ASN A 116 -15.33 -11.33 -4.25
C ASN A 116 -15.41 -12.83 -4.55
N LEU A 117 -14.72 -13.31 -5.59
CA LEU A 117 -14.65 -14.74 -5.91
C LEU A 117 -13.95 -15.55 -4.82
N SER A 118 -13.08 -14.91 -4.05
CA SER A 118 -12.35 -15.56 -2.95
C SER A 118 -13.12 -15.60 -1.63
N ASN A 119 -14.35 -15.06 -1.57
CA ASN A 119 -15.17 -14.94 -0.34
C ASN A 119 -14.43 -14.29 0.84
N ILE A 120 -13.61 -13.28 0.55
CA ILE A 120 -12.71 -12.66 1.53
C ILE A 120 -13.40 -11.50 2.27
N PHE A 121 -14.52 -11.01 1.77
CA PHE A 121 -15.35 -9.95 2.37
C PHE A 121 -16.77 -10.41 2.64
#